data_c636cc4e494b76c4551b4f744462d89e
#
_entry.id   c636cc4e494b76c4551b4f744462d89e
#
_cell.length_a   1.000
_cell.length_b   1.000
_cell.length_c   1.000
_cell.angle_alpha   90.00
_cell.angle_beta   90.00
_cell.angle_gamma   90.00
#
_symmetry.space_group_name_H-M   'P 1'
#
loop_
_entity.id
_entity.type
_entity.pdbx_description
1 polymer ?
#
loop_
_entity_poly.entity_id
_entity_poly.type
_entity_poly.pdbx_seq_one_letter_code
_entity_poly.pdbx_strand_id
1 'polypeptide(L)'
;WRALLARPTIRAAVLTTAAGHGLMILVMNATPLAMHGEGLNLQASGQVIQWHMLGMFLPAFVAGPLVDRWGCRLVACGGAALLIVSAIVALLGITHWHFMISSCLLGVGWNLMLVAGTTQLGHGHAPNERARAQGLMELSNGSVAAVMSFASGALIAQAGWAAVNIGLLPIVTLVVLVQIAQWDRRRQPAERSL
;
A
#
# COMPACT_ATOMS: atom_id res chain seq x y z
N TRP A 1 13.36 17.56 9.47
CA TRP A 1 12.58 16.81 8.47
C TRP A 1 13.29 16.80 7.10
N ARG A 2 13.80 17.92 6.60
CA ARG A 2 14.54 17.99 5.32
C ARG A 2 15.73 17.04 5.29
N ALA A 3 16.50 16.94 6.37
CA ALA A 3 17.64 16.04 6.48
C ALA A 3 17.23 14.55 6.42
N LEU A 4 16.09 14.19 7.01
CA LEU A 4 15.55 12.83 6.92
C LEU A 4 15.08 12.52 5.49
N LEU A 5 14.34 13.43 4.87
CA LEU A 5 13.87 13.27 3.49
C LEU A 5 15.01 13.32 2.46
N ALA A 6 16.20 13.84 2.80
CA ALA A 6 17.36 13.74 1.93
C ALA A 6 17.88 12.29 1.78
N ARG A 7 17.57 11.41 2.75
CA ARG A 7 18.00 10.00 2.74
C ARG A 7 17.10 9.15 1.83
N PRO A 8 17.62 8.51 0.78
CA PRO A 8 16.80 7.72 -0.17
C PRO A 8 16.00 6.60 0.51
N THR A 9 16.59 5.93 1.52
CA THR A 9 15.94 4.85 2.28
C THR A 9 14.68 5.35 3.01
N ILE A 10 14.75 6.52 3.65
CA ILE A 10 13.61 7.12 4.36
C ILE A 10 12.51 7.55 3.36
N ARG A 11 12.89 8.17 2.24
CA ARG A 11 11.91 8.53 1.19
C ARG A 11 11.16 7.33 0.67
N ALA A 12 11.87 6.23 0.38
CA ALA A 12 11.22 5.03 -0.11
C ALA A 12 10.31 4.39 0.96
N ALA A 13 10.75 4.35 2.21
CA ALA A 13 9.94 3.86 3.32
C ALA A 13 8.64 4.64 3.46
N VAL A 14 8.74 5.98 3.53
CA VAL A 14 7.58 6.87 3.65
C VAL A 14 6.67 6.77 2.44
N LEU A 15 7.22 6.76 1.21
CA LEU A 15 6.41 6.61 -0.01
C LEU A 15 5.67 5.27 -0.02
N THR A 16 6.34 4.17 0.34
CA THR A 16 5.74 2.83 0.34
C THR A 16 4.57 2.74 1.32
N THR A 17 4.76 3.22 2.55
CA THR A 17 3.69 3.17 3.56
C THR A 17 2.56 4.14 3.24
N ALA A 18 2.86 5.36 2.82
CA ALA A 18 1.85 6.36 2.51
C ALA A 18 1.02 5.96 1.27
N ALA A 19 1.68 5.44 0.21
CA ALA A 19 0.99 4.93 -0.96
C ALA A 19 0.11 3.72 -0.60
N GLY A 20 0.66 2.72 0.09
CA GLY A 20 -0.11 1.55 0.52
C GLY A 20 -1.33 1.93 1.36
N HIS A 21 -1.15 2.83 2.33
CA HIS A 21 -2.23 3.28 3.21
C HIS A 21 -3.28 4.10 2.46
N GLY A 22 -2.85 5.05 1.64
CA GLY A 22 -3.76 5.87 0.85
C GLY A 22 -4.58 5.07 -0.16
N LEU A 23 -3.95 4.11 -0.86
CA LEU A 23 -4.64 3.25 -1.81
C LEU A 23 -5.64 2.32 -1.13
N MET A 24 -5.29 1.80 0.04
CA MET A 24 -6.22 1.01 0.85
C MET A 24 -7.45 1.85 1.23
N ILE A 25 -7.27 3.08 1.72
CA ILE A 25 -8.38 3.99 2.06
C ILE A 25 -9.21 4.35 0.81
N LEU A 26 -8.55 4.64 -0.32
CA LEU A 26 -9.23 4.96 -1.59
C LEU A 26 -10.22 3.86 -1.99
N VAL A 27 -9.74 2.62 -2.05
CA VAL A 27 -10.53 1.48 -2.52
C VAL A 27 -11.58 1.07 -1.49
N MET A 28 -11.22 1.00 -0.20
CA MET A 28 -12.15 0.55 0.83
C MET A 28 -13.31 1.52 1.08
N ASN A 29 -13.10 2.83 0.95
CA ASN A 29 -14.19 3.79 1.04
C ASN A 29 -15.12 3.71 -0.19
N ALA A 30 -14.59 3.41 -1.38
CA ALA A 30 -15.37 3.26 -2.60
C ALA A 30 -16.13 1.92 -2.64
N THR A 31 -15.61 0.85 -2.03
CA THR A 31 -16.14 -0.51 -2.12
C THR A 31 -17.61 -0.62 -1.70
N PRO A 32 -18.07 -0.14 -0.53
CA PRO A 32 -19.48 -0.22 -0.14
C PRO A 32 -20.39 0.57 -1.08
N LEU A 33 -19.93 1.70 -1.60
CA LEU A 33 -20.68 2.53 -2.55
C LEU A 33 -20.84 1.82 -3.90
N ALA A 34 -19.76 1.21 -4.40
CA ALA A 34 -19.79 0.40 -5.61
C ALA A 34 -20.74 -0.80 -5.44
N MET A 35 -20.62 -1.54 -4.35
CA MET A 35 -21.48 -2.70 -4.05
C MET A 35 -22.96 -2.31 -3.97
N HIS A 36 -23.27 -1.17 -3.35
CA HIS A 36 -24.64 -0.67 -3.28
C HIS A 36 -25.17 -0.29 -4.68
N GLY A 37 -24.35 0.33 -5.50
CA GLY A 37 -24.69 0.66 -6.91
C GLY A 37 -25.00 -0.58 -7.76
N GLU A 38 -24.39 -1.73 -7.45
CA GLU A 38 -24.63 -3.02 -8.09
C GLU A 38 -25.76 -3.84 -7.42
N GLY A 39 -26.52 -3.24 -6.51
CA GLY A 39 -27.66 -3.88 -5.85
C GLY A 39 -27.28 -4.88 -4.76
N LEU A 40 -26.02 -4.93 -4.32
CA LEU A 40 -25.61 -5.79 -3.22
C LEU A 40 -26.05 -5.19 -1.88
N ASN A 41 -26.52 -6.04 -0.97
CA ASN A 41 -27.06 -5.62 0.31
C ASN A 41 -25.93 -5.29 1.32
N LEU A 42 -26.31 -4.64 2.43
CA LEU A 42 -25.40 -4.24 3.50
C LEU A 42 -24.66 -5.43 4.14
N GLN A 43 -25.32 -6.60 4.23
CA GLN A 43 -24.69 -7.81 4.77
C GLN A 43 -23.53 -8.27 3.90
N ALA A 44 -23.67 -8.24 2.57
CA ALA A 44 -22.60 -8.56 1.63
C ALA A 44 -21.43 -7.58 1.79
N SER A 45 -21.69 -6.28 1.93
CA SER A 45 -20.64 -5.28 2.19
C SER A 45 -19.92 -5.53 3.51
N GLY A 46 -20.64 -5.91 4.57
CA GLY A 46 -20.06 -6.30 5.85
C GLY A 46 -19.12 -7.49 5.74
N GLN A 47 -19.49 -8.51 4.96
CA GLN A 47 -18.61 -9.67 4.71
C GLN A 47 -17.34 -9.28 3.98
N VAL A 48 -17.42 -8.43 2.96
CA VAL A 48 -16.24 -7.93 2.23
C VAL A 48 -15.29 -7.19 3.16
N ILE A 49 -15.80 -6.32 4.04
CA ILE A 49 -14.99 -5.62 5.05
C ILE A 49 -14.33 -6.62 6.00
N GLN A 50 -15.04 -7.65 6.48
CA GLN A 50 -14.48 -8.69 7.36
C GLN A 50 -13.31 -9.43 6.68
N TRP A 51 -13.45 -9.83 5.43
CA TRP A 51 -12.38 -10.48 4.68
C TRP A 51 -11.19 -9.54 4.42
N HIS A 52 -11.46 -8.26 4.16
CA HIS A 52 -10.40 -7.26 4.09
C HIS A 52 -9.62 -7.16 5.41
N MET A 53 -10.32 -7.09 6.55
CA MET A 53 -9.66 -7.04 7.87
C MET A 53 -8.83 -8.29 8.14
N LEU A 54 -9.32 -9.49 7.76
CA LEU A 54 -8.51 -10.71 7.84
C LEU A 54 -7.25 -10.60 6.96
N GLY A 55 -7.38 -10.08 5.74
CA GLY A 55 -6.26 -9.81 4.84
C GLY A 55 -5.25 -8.81 5.42
N MET A 56 -5.71 -7.83 6.19
CA MET A 56 -4.83 -6.85 6.85
C MET A 56 -4.02 -7.45 8.01
N PHE A 57 -4.64 -8.29 8.83
CA PHE A 57 -4.02 -8.72 10.10
C PHE A 57 -3.38 -10.10 10.05
N LEU A 58 -3.96 -11.04 9.32
CA LEU A 58 -3.46 -12.42 9.26
C LEU A 58 -2.02 -12.50 8.69
N PRO A 59 -1.67 -11.77 7.61
CA PRO A 59 -0.30 -11.82 7.10
C PRO A 59 0.75 -11.23 8.02
N ALA A 60 0.37 -10.40 9.00
CA ALA A 60 1.32 -9.80 9.94
C ALA A 60 2.17 -10.84 10.69
N PHE A 61 1.63 -12.04 10.94
CA PHE A 61 2.37 -13.14 11.58
C PHE A 61 3.54 -13.65 10.73
N VAL A 62 3.49 -13.49 9.41
CA VAL A 62 4.52 -13.97 8.48
C VAL A 62 5.29 -12.83 7.82
N ALA A 63 4.76 -11.62 7.81
CA ALA A 63 5.36 -10.48 7.14
C ALA A 63 6.74 -10.10 7.70
N GLY A 64 6.93 -10.17 9.03
CA GLY A 64 8.23 -9.97 9.68
C GLY A 64 9.27 -10.98 9.21
N PRO A 65 9.07 -12.28 9.40
CA PRO A 65 9.93 -13.34 8.86
C PRO A 65 10.21 -13.23 7.34
N LEU A 66 9.23 -12.80 6.55
CA LEU A 66 9.41 -12.55 5.12
C LEU A 66 10.39 -11.41 4.85
N VAL A 67 10.26 -10.31 5.61
CA VAL A 67 11.19 -9.17 5.52
C VAL A 67 12.61 -9.57 5.94
N ASP A 68 12.74 -10.36 7.00
CA ASP A 68 14.04 -10.86 7.47
C ASP A 68 14.72 -11.75 6.42
N ARG A 69 13.95 -12.61 5.74
CA ARG A 69 14.46 -13.55 4.75
C ARG A 69 14.73 -12.92 3.38
N TRP A 70 13.83 -12.07 2.89
CA TRP A 70 13.86 -11.54 1.52
C TRP A 70 14.22 -10.06 1.44
N GLY A 71 14.23 -9.38 2.57
CA GLY A 71 14.48 -7.94 2.68
C GLY A 71 13.26 -7.08 2.39
N CYS A 72 13.28 -5.87 2.95
CA CYS A 72 12.17 -4.92 2.88
C CYS A 72 11.70 -4.63 1.44
N ARG A 73 12.62 -4.56 0.48
CA ARG A 73 12.30 -4.17 -0.90
C ARG A 73 11.50 -5.21 -1.65
N LEU A 74 11.91 -6.48 -1.58
CA LEU A 74 11.18 -7.56 -2.24
C LEU A 74 9.79 -7.72 -1.64
N VAL A 75 9.68 -7.61 -0.31
CA VAL A 75 8.38 -7.69 0.38
C VAL A 75 7.50 -6.50 0.01
N ALA A 76 8.05 -5.27 -0.06
CA ALA A 76 7.31 -4.10 -0.53
C ALA A 76 6.81 -4.25 -1.98
N CYS A 77 7.67 -4.74 -2.89
CA CYS A 77 7.28 -5.02 -4.27
C CYS A 77 6.24 -6.15 -4.36
N GLY A 78 6.35 -7.18 -3.53
CA GLY A 78 5.35 -8.24 -3.41
C GLY A 78 3.99 -7.71 -2.96
N GLY A 79 3.98 -6.84 -1.95
CA GLY A 79 2.77 -6.13 -1.51
C GLY A 79 2.17 -5.27 -2.63
N ALA A 80 2.99 -4.50 -3.33
CA ALA A 80 2.57 -3.70 -4.47
C ALA A 80 1.99 -4.57 -5.61
N ALA A 81 2.60 -5.72 -5.91
CA ALA A 81 2.08 -6.67 -6.90
C ALA A 81 0.70 -7.21 -6.50
N LEU A 82 0.49 -7.50 -5.21
CA LEU A 82 -0.83 -7.91 -4.71
C LEU A 82 -1.89 -6.81 -4.86
N LEU A 83 -1.53 -5.54 -4.71
CA LEU A 83 -2.45 -4.43 -5.00
C LEU A 83 -2.83 -4.40 -6.48
N ILE A 84 -1.89 -4.67 -7.40
CA ILE A 84 -2.17 -4.77 -8.84
C ILE A 84 -3.12 -5.94 -9.10
N VAL A 85 -2.86 -7.11 -8.52
CA VAL A 85 -3.75 -8.28 -8.66
C VAL A 85 -5.14 -7.99 -8.09
N SER A 86 -5.22 -7.31 -6.94
CA SER A 86 -6.47 -6.83 -6.36
C SER A 86 -7.26 -5.98 -7.35
N ALA A 87 -6.61 -4.97 -7.97
CA ALA A 87 -7.24 -4.11 -8.97
C ALA A 87 -7.70 -4.90 -10.21
N ILE A 88 -6.90 -5.86 -10.68
CA ILE A 88 -7.29 -6.73 -11.81
C ILE A 88 -8.54 -7.52 -11.44
N VAL A 89 -8.58 -8.17 -10.28
CA VAL A 89 -9.77 -8.93 -9.84
C VAL A 89 -11.00 -8.02 -9.73
N ALA A 90 -10.83 -6.80 -9.21
CA ALA A 90 -11.90 -5.81 -9.09
C ALA A 90 -12.44 -5.33 -10.44
N LEU A 91 -11.60 -5.36 -11.51
CA LEU A 91 -11.97 -4.98 -12.87
C LEU A 91 -12.57 -6.14 -13.67
N LEU A 92 -12.32 -7.40 -13.27
CA LEU A 92 -12.85 -8.58 -13.97
C LEU A 92 -14.34 -8.82 -13.72
N GLY A 93 -14.94 -8.21 -12.69
CA GLY A 93 -16.36 -8.35 -12.43
C GLY A 93 -16.85 -7.58 -11.21
N ILE A 94 -18.17 -7.57 -11.05
CA ILE A 94 -18.91 -6.82 -10.03
C ILE A 94 -19.74 -7.73 -9.10
N THR A 95 -19.44 -9.03 -9.09
CA THR A 95 -20.12 -9.94 -8.17
C THR A 95 -19.54 -9.85 -6.77
N HIS A 96 -20.30 -10.32 -5.78
CA HIS A 96 -19.85 -10.40 -4.39
C HIS A 96 -18.45 -11.02 -4.23
N TRP A 97 -18.15 -12.08 -5.00
CA TRP A 97 -16.86 -12.76 -4.96
C TRP A 97 -15.70 -11.90 -5.47
N HIS A 98 -15.92 -11.10 -6.50
CA HIS A 98 -14.89 -10.17 -7.01
C HIS A 98 -14.55 -9.11 -5.96
N PHE A 99 -15.57 -8.52 -5.32
CA PHE A 99 -15.34 -7.57 -4.23
C PHE A 99 -14.62 -8.21 -3.04
N MET A 100 -15.01 -9.44 -2.67
CA MET A 100 -14.42 -10.13 -1.51
C MET A 100 -12.95 -10.49 -1.75
N ILE A 101 -12.63 -11.11 -2.90
CA ILE A 101 -11.27 -11.53 -3.24
C ILE A 101 -10.37 -10.31 -3.42
N SER A 102 -10.83 -9.30 -4.18
CA SER A 102 -10.04 -8.07 -4.39
C SER A 102 -9.75 -7.34 -3.07
N SER A 103 -10.75 -7.19 -2.20
CA SER A 103 -10.57 -6.55 -0.90
C SER A 103 -9.65 -7.33 0.04
N CYS A 104 -9.72 -8.66 0.04
CA CYS A 104 -8.79 -9.50 0.81
C CYS A 104 -7.35 -9.30 0.32
N LEU A 105 -7.12 -9.39 -1.00
CA LEU A 105 -5.80 -9.16 -1.61
C LEU A 105 -5.26 -7.75 -1.34
N LEU A 106 -6.13 -6.74 -1.37
CA LEU A 106 -5.79 -5.38 -1.00
C LEU A 106 -5.26 -5.30 0.43
N GLY A 107 -5.93 -5.96 1.38
CA GLY A 107 -5.51 -6.02 2.78
C GLY A 107 -4.15 -6.69 2.96
N VAL A 108 -3.92 -7.84 2.29
CA VAL A 108 -2.63 -8.54 2.31
C VAL A 108 -1.52 -7.67 1.74
N GLY A 109 -1.74 -7.08 0.57
CA GLY A 109 -0.77 -6.21 -0.09
C GLY A 109 -0.42 -4.99 0.75
N TRP A 110 -1.42 -4.35 1.34
CA TRP A 110 -1.23 -3.23 2.27
C TRP A 110 -0.37 -3.63 3.49
N ASN A 111 -0.67 -4.77 4.12
CA ASN A 111 0.10 -5.24 5.28
C ASN A 111 1.58 -5.46 4.94
N LEU A 112 1.87 -6.13 3.82
CA LEU A 112 3.24 -6.36 3.38
C LEU A 112 3.98 -5.04 3.11
N MET A 113 3.33 -4.06 2.46
CA MET A 113 3.91 -2.74 2.22
C MET A 113 4.15 -1.98 3.53
N LEU A 114 3.23 -2.07 4.50
CA LEU A 114 3.35 -1.43 5.81
C LEU A 114 4.53 -2.00 6.59
N VAL A 115 4.60 -3.34 6.74
CA VAL A 115 5.68 -4.00 7.50
C VAL A 115 7.03 -3.76 6.84
N ALA A 116 7.11 -3.89 5.52
CA ALA A 116 8.33 -3.62 4.77
C ALA A 116 8.79 -2.16 4.88
N GLY A 117 7.86 -1.22 4.75
CA GLY A 117 8.16 0.21 4.83
C GLY A 117 8.57 0.65 6.23
N THR A 118 7.89 0.19 7.29
CA THR A 118 8.24 0.50 8.69
C THR A 118 9.60 -0.08 9.07
N THR A 119 9.92 -1.30 8.66
CA THR A 119 11.24 -1.91 8.86
C THR A 119 12.32 -1.14 8.08
N GLN A 120 12.04 -0.76 6.83
CA GLN A 120 12.95 0.05 6.01
C GLN A 120 13.22 1.42 6.64
N LEU A 121 12.21 2.06 7.24
CA LEU A 121 12.39 3.30 7.98
C LEU A 121 13.37 3.13 9.14
N GLY A 122 13.21 2.03 9.91
CA GLY A 122 14.09 1.70 11.04
C GLY A 122 15.56 1.60 10.64
N HIS A 123 15.84 1.12 9.42
CA HIS A 123 17.21 1.07 8.88
C HIS A 123 17.74 2.42 8.36
N GLY A 124 16.89 3.43 8.24
CA GLY A 124 17.22 4.73 7.62
C GLY A 124 17.63 5.83 8.59
N HIS A 125 17.41 5.67 9.89
CA HIS A 125 17.63 6.71 10.90
C HIS A 125 18.50 6.25 12.07
N ALA A 126 19.12 7.21 12.76
CA ALA A 126 19.83 6.96 14.01
C ALA A 126 18.81 6.82 15.18
N PRO A 127 19.22 6.18 16.33
CA PRO A 127 18.32 5.98 17.48
C PRO A 127 17.70 7.28 18.00
N ASN A 128 18.45 8.36 18.04
CA ASN A 128 18.01 9.70 18.50
C ASN A 128 17.04 10.39 17.50
N GLU A 129 16.92 9.92 16.27
CA GLU A 129 16.03 10.46 15.23
C GLU A 129 14.70 9.69 15.13
N ARG A 130 14.56 8.55 15.85
CA ARG A 130 13.44 7.61 15.74
C ARG A 130 12.07 8.29 15.83
N ALA A 131 11.85 9.11 16.85
CA ALA A 131 10.56 9.80 17.04
C ALA A 131 10.23 10.74 15.87
N ARG A 132 11.24 11.45 15.33
CA ARG A 132 11.06 12.35 14.18
C ARG A 132 10.79 11.57 12.89
N ALA A 133 11.47 10.44 12.68
CA ALA A 133 11.28 9.59 11.50
C ALA A 133 9.89 8.95 11.51
N GLN A 134 9.45 8.42 12.64
CA GLN A 134 8.10 7.89 12.80
C GLN A 134 7.03 8.98 12.65
N GLY A 135 7.21 10.14 13.28
CA GLY A 135 6.28 11.27 13.12
C GLY A 135 6.16 11.74 11.66
N LEU A 136 7.26 11.71 10.89
CA LEU A 136 7.21 12.00 9.45
C LEU A 136 6.39 10.96 8.69
N MET A 137 6.58 9.68 8.98
CA MET A 137 5.83 8.59 8.35
C MET A 137 4.33 8.70 8.66
N GLU A 138 3.96 8.86 9.94
CA GLU A 138 2.58 8.95 10.36
C GLU A 138 1.87 10.18 9.79
N LEU A 139 2.55 11.33 9.77
CA LEU A 139 2.00 12.53 9.14
C LEU A 139 1.77 12.32 7.63
N SER A 140 2.72 11.67 6.94
CA SER A 140 2.58 11.35 5.52
C SER A 140 1.43 10.38 5.27
N ASN A 141 1.35 9.29 6.05
CA ASN A 141 0.27 8.31 5.96
C ASN A 141 -1.10 8.96 6.18
N GLY A 142 -1.25 9.74 7.25
CA GLY A 142 -2.51 10.43 7.58
C GLY A 142 -2.91 11.48 6.54
N SER A 143 -1.94 12.26 6.03
CA SER A 143 -2.21 13.27 4.99
C SER A 143 -2.67 12.63 3.69
N VAL A 144 -1.98 11.56 3.23
CA VAL A 144 -2.36 10.84 2.02
C VAL A 144 -3.71 10.14 2.21
N ALA A 145 -3.95 9.51 3.38
CA ALA A 145 -5.23 8.89 3.70
C ALA A 145 -6.40 9.89 3.65
N ALA A 146 -6.22 11.09 4.19
CA ALA A 146 -7.23 12.14 4.14
C ALA A 146 -7.54 12.54 2.69
N VAL A 147 -6.52 12.82 1.89
CA VAL A 147 -6.69 13.16 0.45
C VAL A 147 -7.40 12.02 -0.29
N MET A 148 -6.98 10.77 -0.08
CA MET A 148 -7.55 9.59 -0.74
C MET A 148 -8.99 9.30 -0.29
N SER A 149 -9.34 9.62 0.95
CA SER A 149 -10.72 9.50 1.44
C SER A 149 -11.66 10.45 0.69
N PHE A 150 -11.28 11.71 0.49
CA PHE A 150 -12.06 12.65 -0.33
C PHE A 150 -12.08 12.25 -1.82
N ALA A 151 -10.92 11.84 -2.35
CA ALA A 151 -10.80 11.40 -3.73
C ALA A 151 -11.68 10.18 -4.03
N SER A 152 -11.82 9.25 -3.07
CA SER A 152 -12.64 8.06 -3.19
C SER A 152 -14.11 8.40 -3.51
N GLY A 153 -14.72 9.29 -2.73
CA GLY A 153 -16.10 9.73 -2.97
C GLY A 153 -16.28 10.42 -4.31
N ALA A 154 -15.34 11.30 -4.68
CA ALA A 154 -15.38 12.00 -5.96
C ALA A 154 -15.22 11.06 -7.16
N LEU A 155 -14.24 10.13 -7.10
CA LEU A 155 -13.98 9.19 -8.18
C LEU A 155 -15.14 8.22 -8.39
N ILE A 156 -15.69 7.63 -7.32
CA ILE A 156 -16.80 6.68 -7.45
C ILE A 156 -18.05 7.37 -8.02
N ALA A 157 -18.33 8.60 -7.62
CA ALA A 157 -19.50 9.36 -8.09
C ALA A 157 -19.39 9.82 -9.54
N GLN A 158 -18.18 10.20 -9.99
CA GLN A 158 -18.00 10.81 -11.32
C GLN A 158 -17.53 9.83 -12.39
N ALA A 159 -16.71 8.83 -12.00
CA ALA A 159 -16.02 7.96 -12.93
C ALA A 159 -16.22 6.45 -12.64
N GLY A 160 -16.93 6.11 -11.57
CA GLY A 160 -17.32 4.75 -11.24
C GLY A 160 -16.20 3.87 -10.67
N TRP A 161 -16.55 2.60 -10.42
CA TRP A 161 -15.68 1.63 -9.77
C TRP A 161 -14.39 1.33 -10.53
N ALA A 162 -14.47 1.25 -11.86
CA ALA A 162 -13.30 0.98 -12.68
C ALA A 162 -12.23 2.07 -12.54
N ALA A 163 -12.62 3.34 -12.50
CA ALA A 163 -11.69 4.46 -12.36
C ALA A 163 -10.94 4.44 -11.02
N VAL A 164 -11.59 4.03 -9.93
CA VAL A 164 -10.96 3.85 -8.61
C VAL A 164 -9.82 2.83 -8.70
N ASN A 165 -10.05 1.68 -9.34
CA ASN A 165 -9.07 0.61 -9.46
C ASN A 165 -7.96 0.92 -10.48
N ILE A 166 -8.28 1.56 -11.60
CA ILE A 166 -7.27 2.01 -12.59
C ILE A 166 -6.37 3.10 -11.98
N GLY A 167 -6.94 4.02 -11.20
CA GLY A 167 -6.20 5.09 -10.53
C GLY A 167 -5.16 4.61 -9.52
N LEU A 168 -5.27 3.38 -9.04
CA LEU A 168 -4.28 2.73 -8.19
C LEU A 168 -2.97 2.43 -8.95
N LEU A 169 -3.04 2.04 -10.23
CA LEU A 169 -1.91 1.51 -10.98
C LEU A 169 -0.70 2.47 -11.08
N PRO A 170 -0.85 3.77 -11.41
CA PRO A 170 0.30 4.67 -11.51
C PRO A 170 1.01 4.85 -10.16
N ILE A 171 0.27 4.87 -9.05
CA ILE A 171 0.84 5.05 -7.70
C ILE A 171 1.63 3.80 -7.30
N VAL A 172 1.08 2.61 -7.53
CA VAL A 172 1.78 1.34 -7.25
C VAL A 172 3.02 1.21 -8.13
N THR A 173 2.93 1.57 -9.40
CA THR A 173 4.07 1.57 -10.32
C THR A 173 5.18 2.47 -9.81
N LEU A 174 4.85 3.68 -9.35
CA LEU A 174 5.82 4.60 -8.74
C LEU A 174 6.53 3.96 -7.53
N VAL A 175 5.80 3.29 -6.64
CA VAL A 175 6.39 2.59 -5.48
C VAL A 175 7.38 1.52 -5.94
N VAL A 176 7.00 0.68 -6.91
CA VAL A 176 7.86 -0.37 -7.45
C VAL A 176 9.13 0.23 -8.06
N LEU A 177 9.00 1.27 -8.89
CA LEU A 177 10.15 1.96 -9.51
C LEU A 177 11.10 2.54 -8.47
N VAL A 178 10.58 3.17 -7.41
CA VAL A 178 11.41 3.72 -6.32
C VAL A 178 12.12 2.61 -5.56
N GLN A 179 11.47 1.48 -5.30
CA GLN A 179 12.10 0.35 -4.62
C GLN A 179 13.20 -0.30 -5.48
N ILE A 180 12.99 -0.43 -6.80
CA ILE A 180 13.99 -0.96 -7.74
C ILE A 180 15.16 0.01 -7.88
N ALA A 181 14.94 1.30 -8.04
CA ALA A 181 16.00 2.30 -8.17
C ALA A 181 16.97 2.35 -6.96
N GLN A 182 16.48 1.95 -5.78
CA GLN A 182 17.34 1.82 -4.60
C GLN A 182 18.14 0.51 -4.55
N TRP A 183 17.72 -0.51 -5.31
CA TRP A 183 18.46 -1.75 -5.43
C TRP A 183 19.80 -1.52 -6.14
N ASP A 184 19.78 -0.79 -7.25
CA ASP A 184 20.97 -0.55 -8.08
C ASP A 184 22.02 0.33 -7.38
N ARG A 185 21.58 1.29 -6.58
CA ARG A 185 22.48 2.20 -5.85
C ARG A 185 23.36 1.51 -4.79
N ARG A 186 22.98 0.34 -4.29
CA ARG A 186 23.80 -0.43 -3.32
C ARG A 186 24.78 -1.39 -4.00
N ARG A 187 24.62 -1.71 -5.29
CA ARG A 187 25.53 -2.54 -6.05
C ARG A 187 26.73 -1.76 -6.61
N GLN A 188 26.58 -0.46 -6.84
CA GLN A 188 27.63 0.39 -7.43
C GLN A 188 28.85 0.73 -6.56
N PRO A 189 28.86 0.69 -5.21
CA PRO A 189 30.08 0.99 -4.44
C PRO A 189 31.18 -0.06 -4.56
N ALA A 190 30.87 -1.29 -4.92
CA ALA A 190 31.85 -2.37 -4.99
C ALA A 190 32.70 -2.37 -6.29
N GLU A 191 32.21 -1.75 -7.36
CA GLU A 191 32.89 -1.72 -8.66
C GLU A 191 33.82 -0.50 -8.84
N ARG A 192 33.74 0.52 -7.99
CA ARG A 192 34.59 1.72 -8.08
C ARG A 192 35.84 1.67 -7.20
N SER A 193 36.08 0.57 -6.48
CA SER A 193 37.24 0.36 -5.61
C SER A 193 38.22 -0.67 -6.18
N LEU A 194 38.09 -1.06 -7.43
CA LEU A 194 39.04 -1.84 -8.23
C LEU A 194 39.62 -0.97 -9.33
#